data_af25923d136cafaa830166f59a3e2d5e
#
_entry.id   af25923d136cafaa830166f59a3e2d5e
#
_cell.length_a   1.000
_cell.length_b   1.000
_cell.length_c   1.000
_cell.angle_alpha   90.00
_cell.angle_beta   90.00
_cell.angle_gamma   90.00
#
_symmetry.space_group_name_H-M   'P 1'
#
loop_
_entity.id
_entity.type
_entity.pdbx_description
1 polymer ?
#
loop_
_entity_poly.entity_id
_entity_poly.type
_entity_poly.pdbx_seq_one_letter_code
_entity_poly.pdbx_strand_id
1 'polypeptide(L)'
;MRFCKGFRLPVFDWRIHMNLQSALYGSLLGTAVGDAYGLPFEGMKPQRIRKIFKRKTDYRLIPFMHGAMVSDDTEHATMAVQAYIRSAGQPEKFQQALQSHLRWWLARLPAGIGLATLRSIVKMWFRLPETGVFSAGNGGAMRVAVLGVLARDVDELKQLVKISTRVTHTDPKAEQGALTIALLAWVETHQSDWATMQVMDFVLSHIQDNDLIERIKNFQPNPRKGVSGYIYETVPAVCQIWQQHRHEPILGLQKLIEWGGDTDTTCAIFGGVVGIRYGQTVFDGIAGAWCEPVLHPDYWQKLATQASQVQKTAQPQKPLVWANILILLRNVFFTMIVLAHGFRRLLPPY
;
A
#
# COMPACT_ATOMS: atom_id res chain seq x y z
N MET A 1 19.86 27.20 3.24
CA MET A 1 18.47 26.72 3.12
C MET A 1 18.05 26.17 4.45
N ARG A 2 17.08 26.78 5.08
CA ARG A 2 16.73 26.56 6.49
C ARG A 2 15.81 25.35 6.59
N PHE A 3 16.30 24.26 7.15
CA PHE A 3 15.45 23.18 7.61
C PHE A 3 14.58 23.67 8.76
N CYS A 4 13.29 23.39 8.67
CA CYS A 4 12.31 23.71 9.69
C CYS A 4 12.72 23.13 11.03
N LYS A 5 13.21 23.99 11.92
CA LYS A 5 13.30 23.71 13.34
C LYS A 5 11.87 23.55 13.87
N GLY A 6 11.57 22.36 14.44
CA GLY A 6 10.51 22.23 15.43
C GLY A 6 9.08 22.37 14.90
N PHE A 7 8.69 21.58 13.90
CA PHE A 7 7.27 21.32 13.66
C PHE A 7 6.76 20.43 14.80
N ARG A 8 6.37 21.06 15.92
CA ARG A 8 5.46 20.41 16.86
C ARG A 8 4.13 20.33 16.13
N LEU A 9 3.73 19.11 15.74
CA LEU A 9 2.38 18.86 15.27
C LEU A 9 1.42 19.46 16.32
N PRO A 10 0.41 20.24 15.92
CA PRO A 10 -0.63 20.63 16.86
C PRO A 10 -1.16 19.35 17.51
N VAL A 11 -1.39 19.41 18.82
CA VAL A 11 -2.10 18.35 19.57
C VAL A 11 -3.51 18.34 18.99
N PHE A 12 -3.71 17.57 17.97
CA PHE A 12 -5.01 17.43 17.30
C PHE A 12 -5.90 16.61 18.25
N ASP A 13 -7.01 17.16 18.65
CA ASP A 13 -8.01 16.42 19.43
C ASP A 13 -8.65 15.35 18.52
N TRP A 14 -8.07 14.15 18.52
CA TRP A 14 -8.46 12.98 17.74
C TRP A 14 -9.81 12.37 18.18
N ARG A 15 -10.49 12.95 19.18
CA ARG A 15 -11.82 12.57 19.64
C ARG A 15 -12.96 12.95 18.70
N ILE A 16 -12.65 13.62 17.58
CA ILE A 16 -13.58 13.74 16.47
C ILE A 16 -13.77 12.34 15.90
N HIS A 17 -14.97 11.79 15.99
CA HIS A 17 -15.34 10.50 15.39
C HIS A 17 -14.78 10.40 13.97
N MET A 18 -13.80 9.51 13.77
CA MET A 18 -13.14 9.37 12.49
C MET A 18 -14.17 8.93 11.45
N ASN A 19 -14.44 9.82 10.49
CA ASN A 19 -15.39 9.54 9.42
C ASN A 19 -14.77 8.50 8.48
N LEU A 20 -15.51 7.45 8.15
CA LEU A 20 -15.08 6.38 7.23
C LEU A 20 -14.49 6.92 5.92
N GLN A 21 -15.09 7.96 5.35
CA GLN A 21 -14.58 8.63 4.15
C GLN A 21 -13.17 9.19 4.37
N SER A 22 -12.95 9.88 5.49
CA SER A 22 -11.64 10.46 5.84
C SER A 22 -10.60 9.37 6.10
N ALA A 23 -10.97 8.30 6.79
CA ALA A 23 -10.11 7.15 7.04
C ALA A 23 -9.70 6.45 5.73
N LEU A 24 -10.65 6.23 4.83
CA LEU A 24 -10.38 5.59 3.54
C LEU A 24 -9.54 6.48 2.62
N TYR A 25 -9.86 7.77 2.54
CA TYR A 25 -9.03 8.72 1.79
C TYR A 25 -7.62 8.76 2.37
N GLY A 26 -7.50 8.83 3.69
CA GLY A 26 -6.20 8.81 4.36
C GLY A 26 -5.41 7.55 4.10
N SER A 27 -6.05 6.38 4.08
CA SER A 27 -5.40 5.11 3.73
C SER A 27 -4.91 5.09 2.28
N LEU A 28 -5.73 5.53 1.32
CA LEU A 28 -5.35 5.63 -0.09
C LEU A 28 -4.21 6.63 -0.31
N LEU A 29 -4.32 7.82 0.28
CA LEU A 29 -3.29 8.85 0.19
C LEU A 29 -1.99 8.41 0.86
N GLY A 30 -2.09 7.78 2.04
CA GLY A 30 -0.94 7.24 2.75
C GLY A 30 -0.24 6.13 1.97
N THR A 31 -1.01 5.23 1.32
CA THR A 31 -0.44 4.23 0.40
C THR A 31 0.32 4.92 -0.74
N ALA A 32 -0.29 5.91 -1.38
CA ALA A 32 0.31 6.61 -2.51
C ALA A 32 1.56 7.40 -2.13
N VAL A 33 1.55 8.07 -0.98
CA VAL A 33 2.73 8.80 -0.47
C VAL A 33 3.83 7.84 -0.08
N GLY A 34 3.49 6.72 0.59
CA GLY A 34 4.47 5.69 0.96
C GLY A 34 5.14 5.07 -0.26
N ASP A 35 4.34 4.64 -1.25
CA ASP A 35 4.76 4.13 -2.54
C ASP A 35 5.74 5.11 -3.23
N ALA A 36 5.29 6.35 -3.47
CA ALA A 36 6.09 7.38 -4.13
C ALA A 36 7.38 7.73 -3.37
N TYR A 37 7.37 7.61 -2.04
CA TYR A 37 8.52 7.90 -1.18
C TYR A 37 9.55 6.77 -1.22
N GLY A 38 9.08 5.51 -1.27
CA GLY A 38 9.92 4.32 -1.34
C GLY A 38 10.48 4.03 -2.72
N LEU A 39 9.73 4.33 -3.76
CA LEU A 39 10.02 3.98 -5.16
C LEU A 39 11.43 4.37 -5.67
N PRO A 40 12.00 5.56 -5.36
CA PRO A 40 13.35 5.90 -5.79
C PRO A 40 14.45 4.99 -5.22
N PHE A 41 14.14 4.24 -4.18
CA PHE A 41 15.09 3.40 -3.44
C PHE A 41 14.84 1.89 -3.62
N GLU A 42 13.79 1.52 -4.36
CA GLU A 42 13.40 0.13 -4.62
C GLU A 42 14.58 -0.70 -5.10
N GLY A 43 14.79 -1.89 -4.52
CA GLY A 43 15.88 -2.81 -4.83
C GLY A 43 17.27 -2.34 -4.40
N MET A 44 17.40 -1.22 -3.70
CA MET A 44 18.69 -0.75 -3.20
C MET A 44 19.11 -1.44 -1.90
N LYS A 45 20.41 -1.70 -1.78
CA LYS A 45 21.02 -2.20 -0.54
C LYS A 45 21.06 -1.11 0.54
N PRO A 46 20.91 -1.45 1.83
CA PRO A 46 20.93 -0.50 2.95
C PRO A 46 22.17 0.41 2.97
N GLN A 47 23.35 -0.16 2.67
CA GLN A 47 24.61 0.61 2.66
C GLN A 47 24.61 1.69 1.56
N ARG A 48 24.00 1.43 0.40
CA ARG A 48 23.90 2.37 -0.70
C ARG A 48 22.92 3.48 -0.36
N ILE A 49 21.78 3.14 0.20
CA ILE A 49 20.77 4.11 0.66
C ILE A 49 21.37 5.07 1.68
N ARG A 50 22.08 4.58 2.69
CA ARG A 50 22.75 5.43 3.70
C ARG A 50 23.71 6.44 3.09
N LYS A 51 24.41 6.11 2.00
CA LYS A 51 25.28 7.06 1.29
C LYS A 51 24.50 8.15 0.57
N ILE A 52 23.35 7.82 0.02
CA ILE A 52 22.49 8.72 -0.77
C ILE A 52 21.65 9.61 0.16
N PHE A 53 21.09 9.05 1.22
CA PHE A 53 20.22 9.77 2.19
C PHE A 53 20.92 10.95 2.86
N LYS A 54 22.25 10.84 3.10
CA LYS A 54 23.06 11.97 3.61
C LYS A 54 23.10 13.18 2.66
N ARG A 55 22.67 13.01 1.40
CA ARG A 55 22.79 14.01 0.34
C ARG A 55 21.47 14.52 -0.23
N LYS A 56 20.36 13.76 -0.11
CA LYS A 56 19.05 14.11 -0.73
C LYS A 56 17.89 13.54 0.06
N THR A 57 16.93 14.39 0.40
CA THR A 57 15.63 14.05 0.98
C THR A 57 14.52 14.09 -0.08
N ASP A 58 14.85 13.85 -1.35
CA ASP A 58 13.94 14.01 -2.48
C ASP A 58 13.47 12.66 -3.02
N TYR A 59 12.16 12.47 -3.14
CA TYR A 59 11.52 11.34 -3.83
C TYR A 59 11.45 11.51 -5.35
N ARG A 60 12.46 12.13 -5.95
CA ARG A 60 12.57 12.32 -7.41
C ARG A 60 13.15 11.08 -8.07
N LEU A 61 12.40 10.48 -8.96
CA LEU A 61 12.92 9.42 -9.82
C LEU A 61 14.00 9.94 -10.78
N ILE A 62 13.82 11.14 -11.30
CA ILE A 62 14.81 11.82 -12.15
C ILE A 62 15.02 13.27 -11.70
N PRO A 63 16.24 13.85 -11.89
CA PRO A 63 16.58 15.16 -11.33
C PRO A 63 15.71 16.33 -11.78
N PHE A 64 15.15 16.22 -12.99
CA PHE A 64 14.39 17.33 -13.62
C PHE A 64 12.89 17.26 -13.34
N MET A 65 12.38 16.15 -12.80
CA MET A 65 10.98 16.04 -12.44
C MET A 65 10.79 16.39 -10.96
N HIS A 66 9.98 17.41 -10.72
CA HIS A 66 9.51 17.77 -9.40
C HIS A 66 8.16 17.11 -9.22
N GLY A 67 8.06 16.20 -8.25
CA GLY A 67 6.80 15.60 -7.85
C GLY A 67 6.82 14.07 -7.73
N ALA A 68 5.85 13.57 -6.99
CA ALA A 68 5.69 12.17 -6.70
C ALA A 68 4.99 11.43 -7.84
N MET A 69 5.43 10.22 -8.12
CA MET A 69 4.74 9.23 -8.98
C MET A 69 4.54 7.95 -8.18
N VAL A 70 3.52 7.19 -8.53
CA VAL A 70 3.16 5.94 -7.83
C VAL A 70 3.36 4.72 -8.73
N SER A 71 3.55 3.56 -8.10
CA SER A 71 3.70 2.26 -8.73
C SER A 71 2.40 1.44 -8.70
N ASP A 72 2.54 0.13 -8.90
CA ASP A 72 1.45 -0.83 -8.83
C ASP A 72 0.85 -0.99 -7.41
N ASP A 73 1.58 -0.69 -6.35
CA ASP A 73 1.06 -0.72 -4.98
C ASP A 73 -0.19 0.16 -4.82
N THR A 74 -0.09 1.42 -5.24
CA THR A 74 -1.20 2.37 -5.19
C THR A 74 -2.32 2.01 -6.16
N GLU A 75 -1.98 1.54 -7.37
CA GLU A 75 -2.98 1.10 -8.35
C GLU A 75 -3.77 -0.10 -7.84
N HIS A 76 -3.13 -1.08 -7.19
CA HIS A 76 -3.77 -2.24 -6.60
C HIS A 76 -4.68 -1.90 -5.42
N ALA A 77 -4.25 -1.02 -4.51
CA ALA A 77 -5.09 -0.53 -3.42
C ALA A 77 -6.34 0.18 -3.98
N THR A 78 -6.17 1.02 -5.00
CA THR A 78 -7.27 1.68 -5.69
C THR A 78 -8.24 0.68 -6.34
N MET A 79 -7.73 -0.35 -7.02
CA MET A 79 -8.56 -1.41 -7.62
C MET A 79 -9.34 -2.22 -6.58
N ALA A 80 -8.78 -2.44 -5.38
CA ALA A 80 -9.49 -3.09 -4.29
C ALA A 80 -10.71 -2.26 -3.83
N VAL A 81 -10.56 -0.94 -3.71
CA VAL A 81 -11.68 -0.03 -3.40
C VAL A 81 -12.72 -0.02 -4.53
N GLN A 82 -12.28 0.04 -5.79
CA GLN A 82 -13.19 -0.03 -6.95
C GLN A 82 -13.98 -1.34 -6.98
N ALA A 83 -13.33 -2.47 -6.65
CA ALA A 83 -13.97 -3.77 -6.58
C ALA A 83 -15.01 -3.83 -5.43
N TYR A 84 -14.68 -3.23 -4.28
CA TYR A 84 -15.63 -3.10 -3.17
C TYR A 84 -16.86 -2.26 -3.56
N ILE A 85 -16.67 -1.10 -4.20
CA ILE A 85 -17.78 -0.26 -4.67
C ILE A 85 -18.70 -1.04 -5.61
N ARG A 86 -18.13 -1.84 -6.53
CA ARG A 86 -18.89 -2.62 -7.49
C ARG A 86 -19.65 -3.79 -6.88
N SER A 87 -19.20 -4.29 -5.75
CA SER A 87 -19.74 -5.48 -5.09
C SER A 87 -20.53 -5.19 -3.81
N ALA A 88 -20.35 -4.01 -3.20
CA ALA A 88 -20.78 -3.69 -1.84
C ALA A 88 -20.34 -4.76 -0.81
N GLY A 89 -19.12 -5.31 -0.97
CA GLY A 89 -18.57 -6.35 -0.11
C GLY A 89 -19.08 -7.77 -0.37
N GLN A 90 -19.98 -8.00 -1.34
CA GLN A 90 -20.45 -9.35 -1.68
C GLN A 90 -19.30 -10.19 -2.26
N PRO A 91 -18.96 -11.36 -1.66
CA PRO A 91 -17.72 -12.09 -1.94
C PRO A 91 -17.49 -12.43 -3.41
N GLU A 92 -18.46 -13.08 -4.05
CA GLU A 92 -18.33 -13.52 -5.44
C GLU A 92 -18.26 -12.34 -6.41
N LYS A 93 -19.03 -11.30 -6.16
CA LYS A 93 -19.02 -10.06 -6.97
C LYS A 93 -17.72 -9.29 -6.76
N PHE A 94 -17.18 -9.27 -5.53
CA PHE A 94 -15.90 -8.65 -5.22
C PHE A 94 -14.76 -9.36 -5.97
N GLN A 95 -14.73 -10.70 -5.94
CA GLN A 95 -13.76 -11.49 -6.68
C GLN A 95 -13.81 -11.19 -8.18
N GLN A 96 -15.00 -11.24 -8.78
CA GLN A 96 -15.20 -10.99 -10.21
C GLN A 96 -14.77 -9.55 -10.60
N ALA A 97 -15.13 -8.57 -9.76
CA ALA A 97 -14.77 -7.18 -9.98
C ALA A 97 -13.24 -6.99 -9.90
N LEU A 98 -12.59 -7.54 -8.87
CA LEU A 98 -11.13 -7.43 -8.72
C LEU A 98 -10.39 -8.13 -9.87
N GLN A 99 -10.79 -9.33 -10.28
CA GLN A 99 -10.24 -10.01 -11.44
C GLN A 99 -10.41 -9.20 -12.73
N SER A 100 -11.58 -8.54 -12.90
CA SER A 100 -11.81 -7.67 -14.05
C SER A 100 -10.86 -6.46 -14.04
N HIS A 101 -10.70 -5.80 -12.88
CA HIS A 101 -9.78 -4.67 -12.76
C HIS A 101 -8.33 -5.08 -13.03
N LEU A 102 -7.87 -6.22 -12.50
CA LEU A 102 -6.52 -6.74 -12.72
C LEU A 102 -6.24 -7.08 -14.19
N ARG A 103 -7.20 -7.69 -14.90
CA ARG A 103 -7.06 -7.95 -16.34
C ARG A 103 -6.85 -6.66 -17.13
N TRP A 104 -7.71 -5.66 -16.92
CA TRP A 104 -7.61 -4.39 -17.61
C TRP A 104 -6.40 -3.57 -17.19
N TRP A 105 -5.94 -3.75 -15.94
CA TRP A 105 -4.70 -3.16 -15.46
C TRP A 105 -3.49 -3.69 -16.25
N LEU A 106 -3.35 -5.00 -16.44
CA LEU A 106 -2.28 -5.58 -17.25
C LEU A 106 -2.33 -5.08 -18.71
N ALA A 107 -3.53 -4.98 -19.29
CA ALA A 107 -3.69 -4.48 -20.65
C ALA A 107 -3.23 -3.02 -20.84
N ARG A 108 -3.08 -2.27 -19.76
CA ARG A 108 -2.55 -0.89 -19.75
C ARG A 108 -1.06 -0.81 -19.50
N LEU A 109 -0.34 -1.92 -19.60
CA LEU A 109 1.13 -2.02 -19.54
C LEU A 109 1.75 -1.35 -18.28
N PRO A 110 1.34 -1.73 -17.07
CA PRO A 110 1.92 -1.18 -15.85
C PRO A 110 3.39 -1.57 -15.72
N ALA A 111 4.20 -0.70 -15.10
CA ALA A 111 5.56 -1.03 -14.72
C ALA A 111 5.58 -1.79 -13.38
N GLY A 112 6.63 -2.57 -13.13
CA GLY A 112 6.87 -3.20 -11.82
C GLY A 112 6.05 -4.45 -11.51
N ILE A 113 5.50 -5.14 -12.51
CA ILE A 113 4.62 -6.30 -12.29
C ILE A 113 5.37 -7.47 -11.65
N GLY A 114 4.95 -7.91 -10.47
CA GLY A 114 5.43 -9.12 -9.84
C GLY A 114 5.06 -10.37 -10.64
N LEU A 115 5.98 -11.35 -10.74
CA LEU A 115 5.84 -12.54 -11.57
C LEU A 115 4.60 -13.38 -11.22
N ALA A 116 4.25 -13.51 -9.92
CA ALA A 116 3.07 -14.21 -9.47
C ALA A 116 1.79 -13.53 -9.96
N THR A 117 1.72 -12.19 -9.81
CA THR A 117 0.61 -11.36 -10.29
C THR A 117 0.44 -11.49 -11.81
N LEU A 118 1.54 -11.39 -12.57
CA LEU A 118 1.50 -11.54 -14.03
C LEU A 118 0.93 -12.91 -14.43
N ARG A 119 1.46 -14.00 -13.86
CA ARG A 119 0.99 -15.36 -14.14
C ARG A 119 -0.49 -15.54 -13.80
N SER A 120 -0.93 -14.96 -12.68
CA SER A 120 -2.33 -15.02 -12.27
C SER A 120 -3.24 -14.28 -13.24
N ILE A 121 -2.84 -13.09 -13.69
CA ILE A 121 -3.66 -12.32 -14.65
C ILE A 121 -3.71 -13.01 -16.03
N VAL A 122 -2.63 -13.64 -16.46
CA VAL A 122 -2.66 -14.47 -17.68
C VAL A 122 -3.69 -15.59 -17.54
N LYS A 123 -3.71 -16.31 -16.40
CA LYS A 123 -4.75 -17.32 -16.11
C LYS A 123 -6.17 -16.71 -16.13
N MET A 124 -6.36 -15.49 -15.62
CA MET A 124 -7.66 -14.80 -15.66
C MET A 124 -8.10 -14.49 -17.09
N TRP A 125 -7.17 -14.15 -18.00
CA TRP A 125 -7.48 -13.92 -19.40
C TRP A 125 -7.95 -15.21 -20.09
N PHE A 126 -7.36 -16.33 -19.75
CA PHE A 126 -7.78 -17.66 -20.23
C PHE A 126 -9.00 -18.24 -19.47
N ARG A 127 -9.58 -17.47 -18.52
CA ARG A 127 -10.75 -17.88 -17.72
C ARG A 127 -10.57 -19.22 -17.00
N LEU A 128 -9.33 -19.49 -16.55
CA LEU A 128 -9.07 -20.69 -15.76
C LEU A 128 -9.79 -20.61 -14.41
N PRO A 129 -10.29 -21.72 -13.85
CA PRO A 129 -11.05 -21.74 -12.61
C PRO A 129 -10.22 -21.27 -11.42
N GLU A 130 -8.93 -21.64 -11.38
CA GLU A 130 -7.98 -21.23 -10.36
C GLU A 130 -6.96 -20.26 -10.95
N THR A 131 -7.14 -18.97 -10.63
CA THR A 131 -6.27 -17.93 -11.18
C THR A 131 -5.01 -17.69 -10.36
N GLY A 132 -5.07 -17.89 -9.05
CA GLY A 132 -3.94 -17.67 -8.16
C GLY A 132 -2.75 -18.59 -8.44
N VAL A 133 -1.58 -18.14 -8.00
CA VAL A 133 -0.29 -18.87 -8.10
C VAL A 133 0.22 -19.14 -6.70
N PHE A 134 0.75 -20.33 -6.45
CA PHE A 134 1.38 -20.66 -5.18
C PHE A 134 2.65 -19.81 -5.00
N SER A 135 2.52 -18.72 -4.27
CA SER A 135 3.57 -17.73 -4.05
C SER A 135 3.33 -17.02 -2.72
N ALA A 136 4.38 -16.89 -1.94
CA ALA A 136 4.43 -16.14 -0.68
C ALA A 136 4.96 -14.69 -0.88
N GLY A 137 4.66 -14.08 -2.02
CA GLY A 137 4.97 -12.67 -2.28
C GLY A 137 4.00 -11.71 -1.57
N ASN A 138 4.42 -10.47 -1.41
CA ASN A 138 3.66 -9.41 -0.71
C ASN A 138 2.57 -8.73 -1.57
N GLY A 139 2.42 -9.11 -2.85
CA GLY A 139 1.43 -8.50 -3.75
C GLY A 139 -0.04 -8.62 -3.32
N GLY A 140 -0.35 -9.53 -2.36
CA GLY A 140 -1.65 -9.56 -1.68
C GLY A 140 -1.75 -8.49 -0.59
N ALA A 141 -0.67 -8.23 0.17
CA ALA A 141 -0.66 -7.32 1.31
C ALA A 141 -0.72 -5.84 0.92
N MET A 142 -0.16 -5.45 -0.23
CA MET A 142 -0.11 -4.06 -0.68
C MET A 142 -1.48 -3.41 -0.90
N ARG A 143 -2.55 -4.20 -1.04
CA ARG A 143 -3.90 -3.72 -1.37
C ARG A 143 -4.96 -3.95 -0.30
N VAL A 144 -4.59 -4.42 0.89
CA VAL A 144 -5.58 -4.83 1.90
C VAL A 144 -5.80 -3.82 3.03
N ALA A 145 -4.95 -2.82 3.20
CA ALA A 145 -5.16 -1.78 4.20
C ALA A 145 -6.52 -1.09 4.00
N VAL A 146 -6.89 -0.76 2.77
CA VAL A 146 -8.19 -0.18 2.41
C VAL A 146 -9.37 -1.12 2.71
N LEU A 147 -9.16 -2.46 2.67
CA LEU A 147 -10.18 -3.43 3.04
C LEU A 147 -10.38 -3.44 4.57
N GLY A 148 -9.31 -3.21 5.35
CA GLY A 148 -9.40 -3.00 6.80
C GLY A 148 -10.29 -1.82 7.15
N VAL A 149 -10.22 -0.74 6.38
CA VAL A 149 -11.09 0.43 6.56
C VAL A 149 -12.54 0.13 6.16
N LEU A 150 -12.76 -0.63 5.09
CA LEU A 150 -14.08 -0.85 4.50
C LEU A 150 -14.89 -1.96 5.18
N ALA A 151 -14.23 -2.95 5.79
CA ALA A 151 -14.90 -4.07 6.43
C ALA A 151 -15.64 -3.63 7.69
N ARG A 152 -16.89 -4.06 7.82
CA ARG A 152 -17.77 -3.74 8.96
C ARG A 152 -17.39 -4.48 10.23
N ASP A 153 -16.91 -5.70 10.07
CA ASP A 153 -16.44 -6.57 11.14
C ASP A 153 -15.26 -7.43 10.70
N VAL A 154 -14.70 -8.17 11.64
CA VAL A 154 -13.51 -9.00 11.41
C VAL A 154 -13.79 -10.20 10.50
N ASP A 155 -15.01 -10.72 10.48
CA ASP A 155 -15.34 -11.88 9.65
C ASP A 155 -15.48 -11.46 8.19
N GLU A 156 -16.15 -10.33 7.90
CA GLU A 156 -16.15 -9.71 6.57
C GLU A 156 -14.72 -9.38 6.13
N LEU A 157 -13.89 -8.84 7.02
CA LEU A 157 -12.49 -8.55 6.73
C LEU A 157 -11.73 -9.80 6.29
N LYS A 158 -11.78 -10.87 7.08
CA LYS A 158 -11.12 -12.15 6.76
C LYS A 158 -11.55 -12.67 5.38
N GLN A 159 -12.85 -12.59 5.08
CA GLN A 159 -13.39 -13.05 3.81
C GLN A 159 -12.88 -12.21 2.63
N LEU A 160 -12.93 -10.88 2.73
CA LEU A 160 -12.45 -9.97 1.69
C LEU A 160 -10.94 -10.12 1.46
N VAL A 161 -10.15 -10.23 2.53
CA VAL A 161 -8.69 -10.40 2.46
C VAL A 161 -8.32 -11.72 1.80
N LYS A 162 -8.98 -12.81 2.20
CA LYS A 162 -8.79 -14.14 1.60
C LYS A 162 -9.04 -14.10 0.09
N ILE A 163 -10.17 -13.55 -0.34
CA ILE A 163 -10.50 -13.41 -1.75
C ILE A 163 -9.47 -12.52 -2.45
N SER A 164 -9.22 -11.32 -1.92
CA SER A 164 -8.26 -10.39 -2.50
C SER A 164 -6.90 -11.03 -2.70
N THR A 165 -6.40 -11.78 -1.72
CA THR A 165 -5.08 -12.39 -1.79
C THR A 165 -5.07 -13.56 -2.76
N ARG A 166 -6.03 -14.48 -2.65
CA ARG A 166 -6.06 -15.72 -3.42
C ARG A 166 -6.30 -15.53 -4.91
N VAL A 167 -6.86 -14.42 -5.33
CA VAL A 167 -6.97 -14.04 -6.74
C VAL A 167 -5.60 -14.06 -7.44
N THR A 168 -4.52 -13.75 -6.72
CA THR A 168 -3.15 -13.70 -7.25
C THR A 168 -2.17 -14.65 -6.54
N HIS A 169 -2.27 -14.80 -5.21
CA HIS A 169 -1.33 -15.55 -4.37
C HIS A 169 -2.08 -16.56 -3.52
N THR A 170 -1.87 -17.84 -3.74
CA THR A 170 -2.59 -18.92 -3.03
C THR A 170 -1.81 -19.54 -1.89
N ASP A 171 -0.53 -19.18 -1.69
CA ASP A 171 0.23 -19.63 -0.54
C ASP A 171 -0.45 -19.14 0.75
N PRO A 172 -0.71 -20.02 1.74
CA PRO A 172 -1.28 -19.63 3.03
C PRO A 172 -0.49 -18.51 3.74
N LYS A 173 0.82 -18.45 3.55
CA LYS A 173 1.66 -17.39 4.11
C LYS A 173 1.27 -16.02 3.58
N ALA A 174 0.98 -15.90 2.29
CA ALA A 174 0.52 -14.65 1.68
C ALA A 174 -0.82 -14.20 2.28
N GLU A 175 -1.74 -15.14 2.54
CA GLU A 175 -3.03 -14.86 3.16
C GLU A 175 -2.87 -14.39 4.61
N GLN A 176 -2.06 -15.08 5.43
CA GLN A 176 -1.83 -14.71 6.83
C GLN A 176 -1.12 -13.35 6.95
N GLY A 177 -0.13 -13.08 6.10
CA GLY A 177 0.53 -11.78 6.07
C GLY A 177 -0.39 -10.64 5.64
N ALA A 178 -1.20 -10.84 4.60
CA ALA A 178 -2.19 -9.86 4.16
C ALA A 178 -3.25 -9.60 5.26
N LEU A 179 -3.70 -10.66 5.95
CA LEU A 179 -4.64 -10.53 7.07
C LEU A 179 -4.04 -9.70 8.21
N THR A 180 -2.76 -9.87 8.53
CA THR A 180 -2.07 -9.08 9.55
C THR A 180 -2.16 -7.57 9.25
N ILE A 181 -1.85 -7.16 8.01
CA ILE A 181 -1.91 -5.75 7.61
C ILE A 181 -3.35 -5.23 7.63
N ALA A 182 -4.30 -6.02 7.14
CA ALA A 182 -5.70 -5.62 7.13
C ALA A 182 -6.29 -5.47 8.54
N LEU A 183 -5.89 -6.32 9.48
CA LEU A 183 -6.29 -6.21 10.90
C LEU A 183 -5.71 -4.96 11.56
N LEU A 184 -4.43 -4.61 11.28
CA LEU A 184 -3.86 -3.34 11.73
C LEU A 184 -4.69 -2.15 11.24
N ALA A 185 -5.05 -2.14 9.95
CA ALA A 185 -5.87 -1.08 9.38
C ALA A 185 -7.29 -1.06 9.96
N TRP A 186 -7.87 -2.23 10.22
CA TRP A 186 -9.19 -2.34 10.85
C TRP A 186 -9.19 -1.75 12.27
N VAL A 187 -8.18 -2.08 13.08
CA VAL A 187 -8.06 -1.52 14.44
C VAL A 187 -7.81 -0.01 14.39
N GLU A 188 -6.95 0.46 13.49
CA GLU A 188 -6.72 1.91 13.33
C GLU A 188 -8.00 2.67 12.97
N THR A 189 -8.95 2.01 12.31
CA THR A 189 -10.25 2.60 11.93
C THR A 189 -11.27 2.55 13.06
N HIS A 190 -11.36 1.41 13.78
CA HIS A 190 -12.46 1.14 14.69
C HIS A 190 -12.11 1.27 16.18
N GLN A 191 -10.80 1.16 16.51
CA GLN A 191 -10.27 1.14 17.89
C GLN A 191 -9.09 2.10 18.02
N SER A 192 -9.32 3.33 17.60
CA SER A 192 -8.25 4.33 17.47
C SER A 192 -7.55 4.71 18.77
N ASP A 193 -8.15 4.50 19.92
CA ASP A 193 -7.65 4.79 21.26
C ASP A 193 -6.83 3.66 21.90
N TRP A 194 -6.81 2.48 21.27
CA TRP A 194 -6.04 1.36 21.81
C TRP A 194 -4.53 1.64 21.81
N ALA A 195 -3.89 1.26 22.92
CA ALA A 195 -2.43 1.27 23.00
C ALA A 195 -1.80 0.30 21.99
N THR A 196 -0.59 0.58 21.55
CA THR A 196 0.12 -0.22 20.54
C THR A 196 0.16 -1.71 20.90
N MET A 197 0.35 -2.04 22.19
CA MET A 197 0.39 -3.42 22.66
C MET A 197 -0.97 -4.11 22.53
N GLN A 198 -2.06 -3.44 22.90
CA GLN A 198 -3.43 -3.97 22.75
C GLN A 198 -3.77 -4.28 21.29
N VAL A 199 -3.35 -3.38 20.37
CA VAL A 199 -3.53 -3.60 18.94
C VAL A 199 -2.77 -4.84 18.48
N MET A 200 -1.49 -4.98 18.87
CA MET A 200 -0.69 -6.13 18.47
C MET A 200 -1.22 -7.43 19.05
N ASP A 201 -1.64 -7.45 20.31
CA ASP A 201 -2.25 -8.64 20.94
C ASP A 201 -3.51 -9.07 20.19
N PHE A 202 -4.38 -8.10 19.84
CA PHE A 202 -5.58 -8.38 19.03
C PHE A 202 -5.20 -8.92 17.65
N VAL A 203 -4.29 -8.28 16.92
CA VAL A 203 -3.89 -8.72 15.59
C VAL A 203 -3.31 -10.13 15.64
N LEU A 204 -2.37 -10.39 16.55
CA LEU A 204 -1.70 -11.69 16.65
C LEU A 204 -2.65 -12.81 17.10
N SER A 205 -3.70 -12.51 17.88
CA SER A 205 -4.71 -13.49 18.26
C SER A 205 -5.54 -14.03 17.08
N HIS A 206 -5.56 -13.33 15.97
CA HIS A 206 -6.25 -13.74 14.74
C HIS A 206 -5.36 -14.43 13.72
N ILE A 207 -4.04 -14.49 13.95
CA ILE A 207 -3.08 -15.14 13.06
C ILE A 207 -2.84 -16.57 13.51
N GLN A 208 -2.93 -17.50 12.57
CA GLN A 208 -2.80 -18.94 12.84
C GLN A 208 -1.37 -19.47 12.64
N ASP A 209 -0.54 -18.73 11.92
CA ASP A 209 0.82 -19.15 11.58
C ASP A 209 1.83 -18.66 12.64
N ASN A 210 2.34 -19.62 13.42
CA ASN A 210 3.30 -19.34 14.49
C ASN A 210 4.65 -18.80 13.95
N ASP A 211 5.11 -19.21 12.75
CA ASP A 211 6.33 -18.67 12.14
C ASP A 211 6.18 -17.17 11.86
N LEU A 212 5.01 -16.75 11.35
CA LEU A 212 4.73 -15.32 11.15
C LEU A 212 4.71 -14.56 12.49
N ILE A 213 4.04 -15.09 13.52
CA ILE A 213 3.96 -14.48 14.84
C ILE A 213 5.36 -14.28 15.43
N GLU A 214 6.21 -15.30 15.38
CA GLU A 214 7.59 -15.21 15.88
C GLU A 214 8.43 -14.20 15.10
N ARG A 215 8.27 -14.14 13.79
CA ARG A 215 8.96 -13.15 12.95
C ARG A 215 8.51 -11.72 13.25
N ILE A 216 7.23 -11.49 13.51
CA ILE A 216 6.72 -10.16 13.89
C ILE A 216 7.33 -9.72 15.22
N LYS A 217 7.44 -10.63 16.20
CA LYS A 217 8.03 -10.33 17.52
C LYS A 217 9.52 -10.05 17.47
N ASN A 218 10.26 -10.75 16.61
CA ASN A 218 11.72 -10.81 16.61
C ASN A 218 12.35 -10.32 15.29
N PHE A 219 11.66 -9.51 14.51
CA PHE A 219 12.13 -9.10 13.19
C PHE A 219 13.45 -8.33 13.26
N GLN A 220 14.36 -8.68 12.35
CA GLN A 220 15.58 -7.93 12.09
C GLN A 220 15.79 -7.84 10.57
N PRO A 221 15.92 -6.62 10.02
CA PRO A 221 16.14 -6.45 8.59
C PRO A 221 17.50 -7.01 8.19
N ASN A 222 17.56 -7.61 7.00
CA ASN A 222 18.83 -8.11 6.50
C ASN A 222 19.80 -6.93 6.23
N PRO A 223 20.97 -6.86 6.94
CA PRO A 223 21.85 -5.68 6.86
C PRO A 223 22.55 -5.53 5.49
N ARG A 224 22.52 -6.57 4.63
CA ARG A 224 23.15 -6.58 3.32
C ARG A 224 22.17 -6.45 2.18
N LYS A 225 20.97 -7.02 2.31
CA LYS A 225 19.98 -7.10 1.22
C LYS A 225 18.78 -6.17 1.44
N GLY A 226 18.47 -5.82 2.69
CA GLY A 226 17.25 -5.12 3.06
C GLY A 226 16.06 -6.07 3.22
N VAL A 227 14.87 -5.53 3.18
CA VAL A 227 13.59 -6.26 3.24
C VAL A 227 13.22 -6.71 1.83
N SER A 228 12.94 -7.99 1.62
CA SER A 228 12.52 -8.48 0.30
C SER A 228 10.99 -8.46 0.15
N GLY A 229 10.50 -8.69 -1.08
CA GLY A 229 9.08 -8.89 -1.38
C GLY A 229 8.49 -10.22 -0.85
N TYR A 230 9.25 -10.99 -0.04
CA TYR A 230 8.72 -12.14 0.67
C TYR A 230 7.84 -11.68 1.83
N ILE A 231 6.62 -12.19 1.87
CA ILE A 231 5.59 -11.70 2.81
C ILE A 231 6.04 -11.78 4.30
N TYR A 232 6.84 -12.81 4.65
CA TYR A 232 7.38 -12.98 6.01
C TYR A 232 8.66 -12.18 6.29
N GLU A 233 9.03 -11.27 5.38
CA GLU A 233 9.96 -10.17 5.63
C GLU A 233 9.23 -8.83 5.57
N THR A 234 8.38 -8.61 4.55
CA THR A 234 7.59 -7.39 4.39
C THR A 234 6.69 -7.11 5.60
N VAL A 235 5.85 -8.08 6.00
CA VAL A 235 4.86 -7.86 7.07
C VAL A 235 5.51 -7.65 8.43
N PRO A 236 6.47 -8.46 8.89
CA PRO A 236 7.19 -8.19 10.14
C PRO A 236 7.91 -6.84 10.15
N ALA A 237 8.50 -6.42 9.01
CA ALA A 237 9.13 -5.11 8.89
C ALA A 237 8.13 -3.97 9.11
N VAL A 238 6.98 -4.03 8.43
CA VAL A 238 5.92 -3.03 8.57
C VAL A 238 5.36 -3.02 9.99
N CYS A 239 5.09 -4.19 10.59
CA CYS A 239 4.60 -4.28 11.96
C CYS A 239 5.57 -3.67 12.97
N GLN A 240 6.87 -3.93 12.83
CA GLN A 240 7.88 -3.36 13.73
C GLN A 240 7.95 -1.85 13.62
N ILE A 241 7.99 -1.30 12.40
CA ILE A 241 8.00 0.14 12.20
C ILE A 241 6.68 0.78 12.65
N TRP A 242 5.54 0.12 12.41
CA TRP A 242 4.27 0.59 12.93
C TRP A 242 4.26 0.65 14.45
N GLN A 243 4.75 -0.35 15.16
CA GLN A 243 4.85 -0.34 16.62
C GLN A 243 5.71 0.82 17.16
N GLN A 244 6.81 1.12 16.47
CA GLN A 244 7.78 2.15 16.90
C GLN A 244 7.37 3.57 16.47
N HIS A 245 6.72 3.72 15.32
CA HIS A 245 6.54 5.01 14.66
C HIS A 245 5.11 5.27 14.17
N ARG A 246 4.09 4.58 14.73
CA ARG A 246 2.69 4.82 14.30
C ARG A 246 2.22 6.26 14.48
N HIS A 247 2.85 7.00 15.37
CA HIS A 247 2.57 8.41 15.64
C HIS A 247 3.55 9.38 14.96
N GLU A 248 4.52 8.85 14.23
CA GLU A 248 5.56 9.60 13.51
C GLU A 248 5.67 9.11 12.06
N PRO A 249 4.61 9.27 11.23
CA PRO A 249 4.52 8.61 9.93
C PRO A 249 5.73 8.84 9.02
N ILE A 250 6.24 10.07 8.97
CA ILE A 250 7.39 10.44 8.13
C ILE A 250 8.66 9.74 8.61
N LEU A 251 8.87 9.66 9.92
CA LEU A 251 10.01 8.94 10.48
C LEU A 251 9.91 7.44 10.19
N GLY A 252 8.71 6.87 10.30
CA GLY A 252 8.46 5.47 9.93
C GLY A 252 8.81 5.16 8.48
N LEU A 253 8.37 6.01 7.53
CA LEU A 253 8.73 5.88 6.11
C LEU A 253 10.25 5.96 5.91
N GLN A 254 10.92 6.93 6.55
CA GLN A 254 12.37 7.06 6.48
C GLN A 254 13.10 5.82 6.99
N LYS A 255 12.62 5.21 8.07
CA LYS A 255 13.22 3.99 8.63
C LYS A 255 13.06 2.79 7.70
N LEU A 256 11.90 2.60 7.09
CA LEU A 256 11.69 1.55 6.09
C LEU A 256 12.64 1.73 4.89
N ILE A 257 12.78 2.96 4.39
CA ILE A 257 13.73 3.26 3.31
C ILE A 257 15.17 2.96 3.74
N GLU A 258 15.60 3.35 4.95
CA GLU A 258 16.94 3.06 5.46
C GLU A 258 17.26 1.56 5.51
N TRP A 259 16.23 0.72 5.70
CA TRP A 259 16.39 -0.73 5.67
C TRP A 259 16.62 -1.28 4.27
N GLY A 260 16.14 -0.58 3.23
CA GLY A 260 16.36 -0.95 1.82
C GLY A 260 15.60 -2.19 1.38
N GLY A 261 15.85 -2.62 0.17
CA GLY A 261 15.15 -3.74 -0.46
C GLY A 261 13.90 -3.28 -1.17
N ASP A 262 12.76 -3.87 -0.87
CA ASP A 262 11.43 -3.59 -1.42
C ASP A 262 10.81 -2.38 -0.68
N THR A 263 11.36 -1.22 -0.95
CA THR A 263 11.06 0.01 -0.19
C THR A 263 9.74 0.66 -0.57
N ASP A 264 9.34 0.59 -1.82
CA ASP A 264 8.05 1.09 -2.32
C ASP A 264 6.89 0.34 -1.67
N THR A 265 6.87 -1.00 -1.76
CA THR A 265 5.81 -1.82 -1.16
C THR A 265 5.77 -1.71 0.37
N THR A 266 6.93 -1.76 1.05
CA THR A 266 6.94 -1.64 2.53
C THR A 266 6.45 -0.28 2.99
N CYS A 267 6.85 0.80 2.31
CA CYS A 267 6.38 2.15 2.60
C CYS A 267 4.90 2.36 2.22
N ALA A 268 4.44 1.78 1.09
CA ALA A 268 3.05 1.83 0.67
C ALA A 268 2.12 1.17 1.71
N ILE A 269 2.47 -0.03 2.17
CA ILE A 269 1.70 -0.76 3.19
C ILE A 269 1.69 0.01 4.51
N PHE A 270 2.84 0.46 4.99
CA PHE A 270 2.93 1.25 6.22
C PHE A 270 2.13 2.55 6.10
N GLY A 271 2.34 3.29 5.01
CA GLY A 271 1.62 4.52 4.71
C GLY A 271 0.10 4.33 4.67
N GLY A 272 -0.36 3.22 4.06
CA GLY A 272 -1.77 2.87 3.99
C GLY A 272 -2.41 2.61 5.36
N VAL A 273 -1.66 2.04 6.30
CA VAL A 273 -2.14 1.82 7.68
C VAL A 273 -2.13 3.13 8.48
N VAL A 274 -0.99 3.83 8.54
CA VAL A 274 -0.89 5.05 9.36
C VAL A 274 -1.66 6.23 8.75
N GLY A 275 -1.83 6.23 7.43
CA GLY A 275 -2.60 7.22 6.70
C GLY A 275 -4.06 7.30 7.13
N ILE A 276 -4.62 6.23 7.67
CA ILE A 276 -5.98 6.20 8.24
C ILE A 276 -6.15 7.36 9.23
N ARG A 277 -5.18 7.59 10.09
CA ARG A 277 -5.20 8.68 11.08
C ARG A 277 -4.61 9.99 10.57
N TYR A 278 -3.56 9.92 9.77
CA TYR A 278 -2.69 11.07 9.47
C TYR A 278 -2.75 11.54 8.03
N GLY A 279 -3.52 10.85 7.16
CA GLY A 279 -3.54 11.13 5.72
C GLY A 279 -3.82 12.60 5.41
N GLN A 280 -4.85 13.17 5.99
CA GLN A 280 -5.27 14.55 5.70
C GLN A 280 -4.40 15.62 6.37
N THR A 281 -3.63 15.29 7.38
CA THR A 281 -2.84 16.29 8.14
C THR A 281 -1.36 16.24 7.82
N VAL A 282 -0.80 15.03 7.63
CA VAL A 282 0.64 14.84 7.44
C VAL A 282 0.98 14.69 5.95
N PHE A 283 0.18 13.93 5.22
CA PHE A 283 0.47 13.60 3.83
C PHE A 283 -0.04 14.63 2.82
N ASP A 284 -1.03 15.45 3.15
CA ASP A 284 -1.50 16.53 2.27
C ASP A 284 -0.41 17.54 1.94
N GLY A 285 0.47 17.86 2.89
CA GLY A 285 1.61 18.74 2.65
C GLY A 285 2.63 18.18 1.66
N ILE A 286 2.73 16.83 1.57
CA ILE A 286 3.58 16.12 0.63
C ILE A 286 2.87 15.98 -0.72
N ALA A 287 1.57 15.73 -0.71
CA ALA A 287 0.73 15.61 -1.90
C ALA A 287 0.69 16.90 -2.73
N GLY A 288 0.95 18.06 -2.14
CA GLY A 288 1.08 19.33 -2.88
C GLY A 288 2.20 19.36 -3.92
N ALA A 289 3.13 18.38 -3.89
CA ALA A 289 4.18 18.19 -4.89
C ALA A 289 3.84 17.07 -5.90
N TRP A 290 2.57 16.71 -6.07
CA TRP A 290 2.13 15.64 -6.95
C TRP A 290 2.27 16.04 -8.42
N CYS A 291 2.90 15.18 -9.23
CA CYS A 291 3.10 15.48 -10.65
C CYS A 291 2.24 14.66 -11.61
N GLU A 292 1.46 13.71 -11.09
CA GLU A 292 0.60 12.88 -11.91
C GLU A 292 -0.81 13.47 -12.06
N PRO A 293 -1.25 13.78 -13.29
CA PRO A 293 -2.60 14.31 -13.51
C PRO A 293 -3.70 13.23 -13.42
N VAL A 294 -3.34 11.96 -13.54
CA VAL A 294 -4.29 10.84 -13.61
C VAL A 294 -4.49 10.18 -12.26
N LEU A 295 -3.40 9.86 -11.58
CA LEU A 295 -3.37 9.29 -10.23
C LEU A 295 -3.19 10.43 -9.21
N HIS A 296 -4.23 11.25 -9.06
CA HIS A 296 -4.21 12.47 -8.28
C HIS A 296 -5.00 12.32 -6.96
N PRO A 297 -4.61 12.98 -5.85
CA PRO A 297 -5.34 12.95 -4.59
C PRO A 297 -6.84 13.20 -4.70
N ASP A 298 -7.28 14.14 -5.55
CA ASP A 298 -8.70 14.43 -5.77
C ASP A 298 -9.49 13.22 -6.27
N TYR A 299 -8.85 12.35 -7.05
CA TYR A 299 -9.48 11.13 -7.51
C TYR A 299 -9.73 10.17 -6.34
N TRP A 300 -8.73 9.97 -5.47
CA TRP A 300 -8.88 9.10 -4.29
C TRP A 300 -9.88 9.66 -3.29
N GLN A 301 -9.97 10.99 -3.15
CA GLN A 301 -10.97 11.62 -2.29
C GLN A 301 -12.40 11.31 -2.80
N LYS A 302 -12.64 11.47 -4.09
CA LYS A 302 -13.94 11.12 -4.71
C LYS A 302 -14.25 9.63 -4.60
N LEU A 303 -13.25 8.78 -4.80
CA LEU A 303 -13.39 7.33 -4.68
C LEU A 303 -13.73 6.92 -3.24
N ALA A 304 -13.07 7.52 -2.24
CA ALA A 304 -13.36 7.30 -0.82
C ALA A 304 -14.77 7.73 -0.44
N THR A 305 -15.24 8.87 -0.98
CA THR A 305 -16.64 9.33 -0.81
C THR A 305 -17.62 8.29 -1.34
N GLN A 306 -17.40 7.80 -2.55
CA GLN A 306 -18.26 6.79 -3.18
C GLN A 306 -18.25 5.47 -2.39
N ALA A 307 -17.07 4.99 -1.99
CA ALA A 307 -16.93 3.74 -1.24
C ALA A 307 -17.61 3.81 0.13
N SER A 308 -17.47 4.95 0.84
CA SER A 308 -18.13 5.15 2.12
C SER A 308 -19.66 5.17 2.00
N GLN A 309 -20.18 5.71 0.90
CA GLN A 309 -21.62 5.67 0.61
C GLN A 309 -22.10 4.24 0.34
N VAL A 310 -21.35 3.47 -0.47
CA VAL A 310 -21.65 2.06 -0.74
C VAL A 310 -21.62 1.23 0.52
N GLN A 311 -20.64 1.43 1.40
CA GLN A 311 -20.54 0.71 2.67
C GLN A 311 -21.75 0.98 3.57
N LYS A 312 -22.19 2.24 3.65
CA LYS A 312 -23.37 2.65 4.45
C LYS A 312 -24.68 2.09 3.91
N THR A 313 -24.84 2.08 2.58
CA THR A 313 -26.12 1.70 1.95
C THR A 313 -26.19 0.21 1.59
N ALA A 314 -25.06 -0.50 1.59
CA ALA A 314 -24.91 -1.85 1.05
C ALA A 314 -25.39 -2.01 -0.40
N GLN A 315 -25.46 -0.91 -1.17
CA GLN A 315 -25.89 -0.91 -2.55
C GLN A 315 -24.69 -0.79 -3.49
N PRO A 316 -24.45 -1.78 -4.37
CA PRO A 316 -23.39 -1.71 -5.37
C PRO A 316 -23.57 -0.51 -6.31
N GLN A 317 -22.45 0.11 -6.67
CA GLN A 317 -22.40 1.21 -7.61
C GLN A 317 -21.37 0.96 -8.72
N LYS A 318 -21.48 1.70 -9.81
CA LYS A 318 -20.42 1.74 -10.82
C LYS A 318 -19.25 2.58 -10.25
N PRO A 319 -18.06 2.00 -10.04
CA PRO A 319 -16.94 2.74 -9.47
C PRO A 319 -16.45 3.81 -10.42
N LEU A 320 -15.90 4.88 -9.87
CA LEU A 320 -15.06 5.81 -10.63
C LEU A 320 -13.84 5.03 -11.15
N VAL A 321 -13.61 5.09 -12.43
CA VAL A 321 -12.47 4.45 -13.09
C VAL A 321 -11.74 5.45 -13.96
N TRP A 322 -10.45 5.25 -14.12
CA TRP A 322 -9.65 6.06 -15.04
C TRP A 322 -9.97 5.73 -16.50
N ALA A 323 -9.84 6.70 -17.37
CA ALA A 323 -9.91 6.46 -18.81
C ALA A 323 -8.71 5.56 -19.22
N ASN A 324 -9.00 4.43 -19.86
CA ASN A 324 -7.99 3.43 -20.21
C ASN A 324 -6.82 4.00 -21.01
N ILE A 325 -7.11 4.89 -21.96
CA ILE A 325 -6.07 5.50 -22.80
C ILE A 325 -5.15 6.42 -21.99
N LEU A 326 -5.68 7.16 -21.02
CA LEU A 326 -4.87 8.06 -20.19
C LEU A 326 -3.93 7.27 -19.29
N ILE A 327 -4.41 6.17 -18.68
CA ILE A 327 -3.56 5.29 -17.89
C ILE A 327 -2.52 4.58 -18.75
N LEU A 328 -2.87 4.14 -19.96
CA LEU A 328 -1.90 3.54 -20.87
C LEU A 328 -0.76 4.52 -21.21
N LEU A 329 -1.09 5.75 -21.59
CA LEU A 329 -0.10 6.79 -21.88
C LEU A 329 0.76 7.11 -20.66
N ARG A 330 0.13 7.22 -19.48
CA ARG A 330 0.82 7.41 -18.21
C ARG A 330 1.80 6.26 -17.93
N ASN A 331 1.38 5.01 -18.12
CA ASN A 331 2.20 3.84 -17.82
C ASN A 331 3.40 3.73 -18.79
N VAL A 332 3.21 4.04 -20.07
CA VAL A 332 4.32 4.11 -21.03
C VAL A 332 5.33 5.18 -20.60
N PHE A 333 4.86 6.37 -20.24
CA PHE A 333 5.72 7.45 -19.75
C PHE A 333 6.42 7.06 -18.43
N PHE A 334 5.70 6.48 -17.48
CA PHE A 334 6.26 6.02 -16.21
C PHE A 334 7.32 4.93 -16.42
N THR A 335 7.09 3.97 -17.32
CA THR A 335 8.08 2.95 -17.66
C THR A 335 9.38 3.58 -18.19
N MET A 336 9.28 4.60 -19.05
CA MET A 336 10.47 5.33 -19.52
C MET A 336 11.23 6.00 -18.36
N ILE A 337 10.51 6.60 -17.41
CA ILE A 337 11.11 7.22 -16.22
C ILE A 337 11.81 6.17 -15.35
N VAL A 338 11.15 5.04 -15.07
CA VAL A 338 11.73 3.94 -14.28
C VAL A 338 12.99 3.38 -14.94
N LEU A 339 12.97 3.18 -16.27
CA LEU A 339 14.14 2.74 -17.01
C LEU A 339 15.29 3.79 -16.96
N ALA A 340 14.98 5.06 -17.16
CA ALA A 340 15.97 6.15 -17.04
C ALA A 340 16.56 6.23 -15.62
N HIS A 341 15.72 6.07 -14.60
CA HIS A 341 16.16 5.99 -13.21
C HIS A 341 17.07 4.78 -12.96
N GLY A 342 16.69 3.60 -13.48
CA GLY A 342 17.50 2.37 -13.42
C GLY A 342 18.86 2.52 -14.08
N PHE A 343 18.92 3.07 -15.30
CA PHE A 343 20.19 3.35 -15.99
C PHE A 343 21.06 4.35 -15.23
N ARG A 344 20.46 5.42 -14.69
CA ARG A 344 21.18 6.39 -13.87
C ARG A 344 21.84 5.75 -12.64
N ARG A 345 21.24 4.71 -12.07
CA ARG A 345 21.79 3.96 -10.91
C ARG A 345 23.07 3.20 -11.26
N LEU A 346 23.38 2.99 -12.54
CA LEU A 346 24.63 2.40 -13.00
C LEU A 346 25.79 3.40 -13.03
N LEU A 347 25.49 4.71 -12.97
CA LEU A 347 26.48 5.79 -13.02
C LEU A 347 26.85 6.28 -11.62
N PRO A 348 28.12 6.73 -11.37
CA PRO A 348 28.47 7.44 -10.14
C PRO A 348 27.64 8.73 -10.00
N PRO A 349 27.32 9.16 -8.79
CA PRO A 349 27.73 8.68 -7.46
C PRO A 349 26.75 7.69 -6.80
N TYR A 350 26.04 6.90 -7.56
CA TYR A 350 25.10 5.92 -7.00
C TYR A 350 25.77 4.68 -6.46
#